data_036515486cce3d6637c300667fd6e298
#
_entry.id   036515486cce3d6637c300667fd6e298
#
_cell.length_a   1.000
_cell.length_b   1.000
_cell.length_c   1.000
_cell.angle_alpha   90.00
_cell.angle_beta   90.00
_cell.angle_gamma   90.00
#
_symmetry.space_group_name_H-M   'P 1'
#
loop_
_entity.id
_entity.type
_entity.pdbx_description
1 polymer ?
#
loop_
_entity_poly.entity_id
_entity_poly.type
_entity_poly.pdbx_seq_one_letter_code
_entity_poly.pdbx_strand_id
1 'polypeptide(L)'
;MSPKGPVVFTCTLLVSLGALRLPASSRQGTPGRSSSAGTDAFETGVKPFLKTYCYGCHSGTQPAAGFDLTSYPTQESVLSDQRHWNLVLTRLRAGEMPPSQSRQQPTAAKRQLVIDWIETANAEDARRHPNDPGIVLARRLSNAEYDYTIHDLTGVDIRPTKEFPVDPANQAGFDNSGESLAMSPALVKKYLDAARVVADHILFLPSGFSFAPYPVVTDQDRDKYGVNRIVDFYKRQPLDYSDYFVAAWRYHYRAELRRPRMTLADAAAEAKVSPTYLNKVWAMLTATGEDVGPLAALQARWRSLPLPSDHKEPDGLRPAAVWMRDLIVGLRPRVAMSFDNLPARGIASGSQSLVLWKDRQFADHRTTYRGNALELDLSAYAQTDPLLLIPNTDEARARYEASFTRFCALFPDVFYVSERGRMFLTNPREIASDAQGHRLLSAGFHSQMGYFRDDRPLYELVLEPTQQRQLDDLWKELDFITHAPVRQFKQFI
;
A
#
# COMPACT_ATOMS: atom_id res chain seq x y z
N MET A 1 45.52 -35.89 -12.80
CA MET A 1 44.16 -36.09 -13.34
C MET A 1 43.50 -34.70 -13.40
N SER A 2 43.11 -34.32 -14.58
CA SER A 2 42.77 -32.98 -15.08
C SER A 2 41.81 -32.13 -14.22
N PRO A 3 42.07 -30.83 -14.08
CA PRO A 3 41.09 -29.88 -13.57
C PRO A 3 40.18 -29.36 -14.71
N LYS A 4 38.89 -29.46 -14.52
CA LYS A 4 37.89 -28.83 -15.41
C LYS A 4 37.76 -27.36 -15.04
N GLY A 5 38.11 -26.48 -15.99
CA GLY A 5 37.97 -25.04 -15.87
C GLY A 5 36.50 -24.56 -15.93
N PRO A 6 36.23 -23.31 -15.50
CA PRO A 6 34.90 -22.75 -15.48
C PRO A 6 34.46 -22.35 -16.89
N VAL A 7 33.24 -22.75 -17.23
CA VAL A 7 32.55 -22.31 -18.46
C VAL A 7 32.00 -20.90 -18.23
N VAL A 8 32.62 -19.93 -18.91
CA VAL A 8 32.12 -18.55 -18.97
C VAL A 8 30.97 -18.52 -20.00
N PHE A 9 29.77 -18.33 -19.53
CA PHE A 9 28.63 -18.03 -20.41
C PHE A 9 28.65 -16.53 -20.73
N THR A 10 29.16 -16.22 -21.92
CA THR A 10 29.06 -14.88 -22.50
C THR A 10 27.66 -14.75 -23.11
N CYS A 11 26.76 -14.06 -22.41
CA CYS A 11 25.43 -13.76 -22.93
C CYS A 11 25.55 -12.54 -23.85
N THR A 12 25.69 -12.79 -25.16
CA THR A 12 25.67 -11.76 -26.19
C THR A 12 24.23 -11.37 -26.44
N LEU A 13 23.81 -10.22 -25.90
CA LEU A 13 22.51 -9.62 -26.18
C LEU A 13 22.54 -9.01 -27.57
N LEU A 14 22.08 -9.76 -28.57
CA LEU A 14 21.77 -9.23 -29.90
C LEU A 14 20.47 -8.44 -29.82
N VAL A 15 20.61 -7.11 -29.68
CA VAL A 15 19.50 -6.17 -29.90
C VAL A 15 19.27 -6.09 -31.40
N SER A 16 18.38 -6.90 -31.93
CA SER A 16 17.86 -6.73 -33.29
C SER A 16 16.88 -5.52 -33.29
N LEU A 17 17.39 -4.36 -33.71
CA LEU A 17 16.53 -3.25 -34.14
C LEU A 17 15.78 -3.68 -35.39
N GLY A 18 14.63 -4.30 -35.21
CA GLY A 18 13.65 -4.47 -36.24
C GLY A 18 13.03 -3.10 -36.55
N ALA A 19 13.55 -2.44 -37.58
CA ALA A 19 12.87 -1.29 -38.16
C ALA A 19 11.54 -1.75 -38.77
N LEU A 20 10.45 -1.62 -38.00
CA LEU A 20 9.10 -1.70 -38.55
C LEU A 20 8.93 -0.51 -39.50
N ARG A 21 9.21 -0.73 -40.78
CA ARG A 21 8.74 0.15 -41.85
C ARG A 21 7.23 -0.04 -41.98
N LEU A 22 6.49 0.85 -41.34
CA LEU A 22 5.09 1.07 -41.71
C LEU A 22 5.08 1.58 -43.17
N PRO A 23 4.31 1.00 -44.09
CA PRO A 23 4.14 1.55 -45.40
C PRO A 23 3.46 2.91 -45.24
N ALA A 24 4.17 3.98 -45.57
CA ALA A 24 3.56 5.28 -45.79
C ALA A 24 2.67 5.12 -47.04
N SER A 25 1.39 4.87 -46.80
CA SER A 25 0.37 4.98 -47.82
C SER A 25 0.25 6.45 -48.17
N SER A 26 1.06 6.89 -49.16
CA SER A 26 0.82 8.13 -49.86
C SER A 26 -0.47 7.97 -50.64
N ARG A 27 -1.61 8.20 -49.99
CA ARG A 27 -2.79 8.59 -50.76
C ARG A 27 -2.49 9.94 -51.38
N GLN A 28 -2.01 9.94 -52.62
CA GLN A 28 -2.19 11.05 -53.51
C GLN A 28 -3.71 11.27 -53.66
N GLY A 29 -4.23 12.14 -52.79
CA GLY A 29 -5.56 12.69 -52.98
C GLY A 29 -5.51 13.45 -54.30
N THR A 30 -6.22 12.94 -55.29
CA THR A 30 -6.64 13.74 -56.47
C THR A 30 -7.14 15.07 -55.93
N PRO A 31 -6.70 16.22 -56.49
CA PRO A 31 -7.24 17.52 -56.10
C PRO A 31 -8.73 17.50 -56.38
N GLY A 32 -9.53 17.33 -55.32
CA GLY A 32 -10.98 17.48 -55.37
C GLY A 32 -11.27 18.87 -55.89
N ARG A 33 -12.01 18.92 -56.97
CA ARG A 33 -12.57 20.14 -57.55
C ARG A 33 -13.11 20.99 -56.42
N SER A 34 -12.40 22.10 -56.05
CA SER A 34 -12.93 23.10 -55.13
C SER A 34 -14.27 23.54 -55.69
N SER A 35 -15.30 23.55 -54.83
CA SER A 35 -16.61 24.03 -55.26
C SER A 35 -16.44 25.52 -55.61
N SER A 36 -16.46 25.84 -56.89
CA SER A 36 -16.31 27.19 -57.40
C SER A 36 -17.32 28.16 -56.84
N ALA A 37 -18.45 27.71 -56.38
CA ALA A 37 -19.53 28.51 -55.79
C ALA A 37 -19.19 29.20 -54.47
N GLY A 38 -18.46 28.52 -53.54
CA GLY A 38 -18.08 29.10 -52.23
C GLY A 38 -16.98 30.15 -52.34
N THR A 39 -15.99 29.90 -53.19
CA THR A 39 -14.91 30.85 -53.51
C THR A 39 -15.43 32.09 -54.20
N ASP A 40 -16.40 31.93 -55.08
CA ASP A 40 -17.05 33.02 -55.77
C ASP A 40 -17.86 33.93 -54.83
N ALA A 41 -18.57 33.33 -53.87
CA ALA A 41 -19.32 34.06 -52.83
C ALA A 41 -18.41 34.82 -51.84
N PHE A 42 -17.21 34.33 -51.55
CA PHE A 42 -16.22 35.06 -50.78
C PHE A 42 -15.71 36.29 -51.48
N GLU A 43 -15.28 36.14 -52.71
CA GLU A 43 -14.70 37.24 -53.54
C GLU A 43 -15.76 38.29 -53.89
N THR A 44 -16.97 37.89 -54.21
CA THR A 44 -18.01 38.82 -54.69
C THR A 44 -18.90 39.39 -53.57
N GLY A 45 -19.02 38.71 -52.43
CA GLY A 45 -19.88 39.10 -51.31
C GLY A 45 -19.14 39.51 -50.05
N VAL A 46 -18.35 38.58 -49.48
CA VAL A 46 -17.72 38.77 -48.17
C VAL A 46 -16.57 39.78 -48.23
N LYS A 47 -15.65 39.63 -49.15
CA LYS A 47 -14.47 40.49 -49.28
C LYS A 47 -14.83 41.98 -49.54
N PRO A 48 -15.81 42.30 -50.39
CA PRO A 48 -16.30 43.67 -50.51
C PRO A 48 -16.95 44.21 -49.24
N PHE A 49 -17.66 43.36 -48.50
CA PHE A 49 -18.23 43.75 -47.22
C PHE A 49 -17.13 44.08 -46.20
N LEU A 50 -16.11 43.23 -46.06
CA LEU A 50 -14.97 43.47 -45.17
C LEU A 50 -14.25 44.76 -45.53
N LYS A 51 -14.00 44.99 -46.81
CA LYS A 51 -13.35 46.20 -47.32
C LYS A 51 -14.16 47.45 -46.98
N THR A 52 -15.46 47.39 -47.05
CA THR A 52 -16.31 48.57 -46.85
C THR A 52 -16.55 48.86 -45.37
N TYR A 53 -16.75 47.83 -44.53
CA TYR A 53 -17.25 48.02 -43.19
C TYR A 53 -16.24 47.67 -42.08
N CYS A 54 -15.16 46.91 -42.38
CA CYS A 54 -14.28 46.34 -41.37
C CYS A 54 -12.80 46.81 -41.51
N TYR A 55 -12.24 46.88 -42.71
CA TYR A 55 -10.83 47.20 -42.93
C TYR A 55 -10.42 48.57 -42.39
N GLY A 56 -11.34 49.53 -42.29
CA GLY A 56 -11.03 50.83 -41.70
C GLY A 56 -10.48 50.79 -40.28
N CYS A 57 -10.85 49.76 -39.52
CA CYS A 57 -10.37 49.54 -38.15
C CYS A 57 -9.51 48.29 -38.02
N HIS A 58 -9.73 47.27 -38.84
CA HIS A 58 -9.09 45.97 -38.76
C HIS A 58 -8.09 45.74 -39.92
N SER A 59 -7.21 46.72 -40.16
CA SER A 59 -6.09 46.59 -41.11
C SER A 59 -4.91 47.46 -40.69
N GLY A 60 -3.75 47.25 -41.28
CA GLY A 60 -2.54 48.06 -41.12
C GLY A 60 -1.66 47.60 -39.94
N THR A 61 -0.74 48.51 -39.54
CA THR A 61 0.30 48.18 -38.55
C THR A 61 -0.20 48.05 -37.11
N GLN A 62 -1.37 48.62 -36.82
CA GLN A 62 -2.00 48.54 -35.49
C GLN A 62 -3.51 48.32 -35.64
N PRO A 63 -3.92 47.12 -36.06
CA PRO A 63 -5.33 46.84 -36.25
C PRO A 63 -6.07 46.79 -34.89
N ALA A 64 -7.34 47.22 -34.88
CA ALA A 64 -8.17 47.20 -33.69
C ALA A 64 -8.22 45.78 -33.09
N ALA A 65 -8.06 45.68 -31.78
CA ALA A 65 -7.96 44.41 -31.03
C ALA A 65 -6.83 43.47 -31.53
N GLY A 66 -5.83 43.99 -32.23
CA GLY A 66 -4.74 43.17 -32.79
C GLY A 66 -5.18 42.24 -33.93
N PHE A 67 -6.40 42.40 -34.45
CA PHE A 67 -6.98 41.51 -35.45
C PHE A 67 -6.98 42.15 -36.85
N ASP A 68 -6.07 41.69 -37.71
CA ASP A 68 -5.93 42.16 -39.07
C ASP A 68 -6.71 41.29 -40.05
N LEU A 69 -7.82 41.81 -40.56
CA LEU A 69 -8.67 41.12 -41.54
C LEU A 69 -8.07 41.04 -42.94
N THR A 70 -7.01 41.82 -43.26
CA THR A 70 -6.32 41.70 -44.54
C THR A 70 -5.44 40.47 -44.64
N SER A 71 -5.13 39.82 -43.53
CA SER A 71 -4.41 38.54 -43.49
C SER A 71 -5.25 37.36 -43.98
N TYR A 72 -6.55 37.55 -44.24
CA TYR A 72 -7.47 36.53 -44.75
C TYR A 72 -7.88 36.81 -46.22
N PRO A 73 -6.95 36.64 -47.17
CA PRO A 73 -7.22 36.96 -48.57
C PRO A 73 -8.11 35.95 -49.28
N THR A 74 -8.24 34.73 -48.77
CA THR A 74 -8.99 33.62 -49.40
C THR A 74 -9.92 32.92 -48.40
N GLN A 75 -10.89 32.14 -48.90
CA GLN A 75 -11.77 31.30 -48.09
C GLN A 75 -10.96 30.33 -47.25
N GLU A 76 -9.91 29.71 -47.78
CA GLU A 76 -9.04 28.78 -47.06
C GLU A 76 -8.35 29.43 -45.87
N SER A 77 -7.90 30.67 -46.01
CA SER A 77 -7.32 31.43 -44.89
C SER A 77 -8.34 31.73 -43.80
N VAL A 78 -9.60 31.94 -44.14
CA VAL A 78 -10.71 32.07 -43.17
C VAL A 78 -10.95 30.74 -42.42
N LEU A 79 -11.07 29.66 -43.16
CA LEU A 79 -11.32 28.34 -42.59
C LEU A 79 -10.17 27.82 -41.74
N SER A 80 -8.94 28.25 -42.03
CA SER A 80 -7.78 27.88 -41.19
C SER A 80 -7.77 28.56 -39.81
N ASP A 81 -8.57 29.59 -39.61
CA ASP A 81 -8.69 30.29 -38.32
C ASP A 81 -10.14 30.45 -37.86
N GLN A 82 -10.80 29.30 -37.75
CA GLN A 82 -12.21 29.22 -37.32
C GLN A 82 -12.46 29.88 -35.96
N ARG A 83 -11.47 29.90 -35.06
CA ARG A 83 -11.59 30.54 -33.76
C ARG A 83 -11.89 32.03 -33.84
N HIS A 84 -11.10 32.77 -34.59
CA HIS A 84 -11.33 34.20 -34.76
C HIS A 84 -12.59 34.49 -35.62
N TRP A 85 -12.84 33.66 -36.61
CA TRP A 85 -14.04 33.86 -37.45
C TRP A 85 -15.34 33.50 -36.77
N ASN A 86 -15.34 32.60 -35.79
CA ASN A 86 -16.50 32.40 -34.91
C ASN A 86 -16.74 33.60 -33.99
N LEU A 87 -15.69 34.31 -33.56
CA LEU A 87 -15.86 35.56 -32.84
C LEU A 87 -16.43 36.66 -33.78
N VAL A 88 -15.97 36.75 -35.03
CA VAL A 88 -16.53 37.65 -36.05
C VAL A 88 -18.03 37.34 -36.23
N LEU A 89 -18.40 36.07 -36.39
CA LEU A 89 -19.78 35.61 -36.49
C LEU A 89 -20.62 36.07 -35.30
N THR A 90 -20.12 35.84 -34.08
CA THR A 90 -20.78 36.23 -32.83
C THR A 90 -21.03 37.72 -32.75
N ARG A 91 -20.01 38.54 -33.09
CA ARG A 91 -20.11 40.01 -33.06
C ARG A 91 -21.05 40.57 -34.14
N LEU A 92 -21.05 39.97 -35.36
CA LEU A 92 -21.98 40.34 -36.42
C LEU A 92 -23.43 40.00 -36.03
N ARG A 93 -23.69 38.85 -35.42
CA ARG A 93 -25.02 38.46 -34.93
C ARG A 93 -25.55 39.38 -33.82
N ALA A 94 -24.66 39.76 -32.90
CA ALA A 94 -25.00 40.68 -31.82
C ALA A 94 -25.19 42.13 -32.30
N GLY A 95 -24.83 42.43 -33.57
CA GLY A 95 -24.87 43.81 -34.09
C GLY A 95 -23.82 44.72 -33.48
N GLU A 96 -22.80 44.18 -32.81
CA GLU A 96 -21.74 44.96 -32.16
C GLU A 96 -20.67 45.44 -33.13
N MET A 97 -20.59 44.81 -34.30
CA MET A 97 -19.65 45.19 -35.37
C MET A 97 -20.40 45.45 -36.70
N PRO A 98 -20.05 46.54 -37.39
CA PRO A 98 -19.24 47.68 -36.96
C PRO A 98 -19.85 48.40 -35.75
N PRO A 99 -19.05 49.07 -34.90
CA PRO A 99 -19.57 49.84 -33.76
C PRO A 99 -20.58 50.89 -34.20
N SER A 100 -21.55 51.20 -33.34
CA SER A 100 -22.65 52.13 -33.64
C SER A 100 -22.19 53.52 -34.08
N GLN A 101 -20.96 53.92 -33.66
CA GLN A 101 -20.33 55.19 -34.01
C GLN A 101 -19.69 55.19 -35.40
N SER A 102 -19.60 54.03 -36.07
CA SER A 102 -19.03 53.94 -37.40
C SER A 102 -19.87 54.71 -38.43
N ARG A 103 -19.18 55.50 -39.29
CA ARG A 103 -19.86 56.30 -40.29
C ARG A 103 -20.67 55.51 -41.32
N GLN A 104 -20.30 54.24 -41.49
CA GLN A 104 -20.96 53.34 -42.43
C GLN A 104 -21.46 52.11 -41.69
N GLN A 105 -22.77 51.89 -41.80
CA GLN A 105 -23.40 50.69 -41.22
C GLN A 105 -23.96 49.83 -42.37
N PRO A 106 -23.72 48.50 -42.32
CA PRO A 106 -24.29 47.58 -43.29
C PRO A 106 -25.81 47.45 -43.07
N THR A 107 -26.55 47.25 -44.15
CA THR A 107 -27.95 46.84 -44.06
C THR A 107 -28.03 45.46 -43.43
N ALA A 108 -29.23 45.15 -42.82
CA ALA A 108 -29.46 43.83 -42.26
C ALA A 108 -29.21 42.69 -43.28
N ALA A 109 -29.62 42.88 -44.52
CA ALA A 109 -29.41 41.90 -45.58
C ALA A 109 -27.91 41.68 -45.91
N LYS A 110 -27.11 42.74 -45.94
CA LYS A 110 -25.66 42.60 -46.19
C LYS A 110 -24.93 41.92 -44.99
N ARG A 111 -25.37 42.20 -43.75
CA ARG A 111 -24.83 41.56 -42.57
C ARG A 111 -25.19 40.07 -42.58
N GLN A 112 -26.43 39.73 -42.89
CA GLN A 112 -26.89 38.35 -42.95
C GLN A 112 -26.15 37.53 -44.01
N LEU A 113 -25.88 38.12 -45.17
CA LEU A 113 -25.10 37.46 -46.22
C LEU A 113 -23.73 36.94 -45.69
N VAL A 114 -23.01 37.77 -44.92
CA VAL A 114 -21.71 37.35 -44.35
C VAL A 114 -21.90 36.31 -43.24
N ILE A 115 -22.93 36.45 -42.42
CA ILE A 115 -23.30 35.45 -41.40
C ILE A 115 -23.55 34.10 -42.06
N ASP A 116 -24.45 34.06 -43.05
CA ASP A 116 -24.82 32.81 -43.74
C ASP A 116 -23.64 32.17 -44.45
N TRP A 117 -22.75 33.01 -45.03
CA TRP A 117 -21.55 32.52 -45.68
C TRP A 117 -20.61 31.86 -44.69
N ILE A 118 -20.31 32.49 -43.52
CA ILE A 118 -19.43 31.90 -42.48
C ILE A 118 -19.99 30.57 -41.99
N GLU A 119 -21.30 30.52 -41.72
CA GLU A 119 -21.97 29.29 -41.25
C GLU A 119 -21.90 28.19 -42.29
N THR A 120 -22.18 28.53 -43.56
CA THR A 120 -22.14 27.56 -44.65
C THR A 120 -20.71 27.03 -44.86
N ALA A 121 -19.73 27.91 -44.85
CA ALA A 121 -18.31 27.57 -45.04
C ALA A 121 -17.82 26.64 -43.90
N ASN A 122 -18.15 26.96 -42.65
CA ASN A 122 -17.82 26.11 -41.50
C ASN A 122 -18.52 24.76 -41.58
N ALA A 123 -19.79 24.71 -41.96
CA ALA A 123 -20.55 23.45 -42.08
C ALA A 123 -20.03 22.59 -43.23
N GLU A 124 -19.57 23.19 -44.34
CA GLU A 124 -18.98 22.45 -45.42
C GLU A 124 -17.59 21.93 -45.08
N ASP A 125 -16.79 22.71 -44.39
CA ASP A 125 -15.48 22.29 -43.90
C ASP A 125 -15.59 21.13 -42.95
N ALA A 126 -16.48 21.19 -41.96
CA ALA A 126 -16.76 20.08 -41.03
C ALA A 126 -17.24 18.82 -41.76
N ARG A 127 -18.00 18.94 -42.87
CA ARG A 127 -18.42 17.77 -43.66
C ARG A 127 -17.27 17.17 -44.47
N ARG A 128 -16.31 18.00 -44.92
CA ARG A 128 -15.12 17.53 -45.67
C ARG A 128 -14.10 16.86 -44.77
N HIS A 129 -14.04 17.25 -43.50
CA HIS A 129 -13.10 16.73 -42.50
C HIS A 129 -13.83 16.08 -41.32
N PRO A 130 -14.63 15.03 -41.56
CA PRO A 130 -15.35 14.33 -40.48
C PRO A 130 -14.32 13.68 -39.56
N ASN A 131 -14.48 13.90 -38.24
CA ASN A 131 -13.58 13.40 -37.18
C ASN A 131 -12.20 14.07 -37.13
N ASP A 132 -11.99 15.21 -37.76
CA ASP A 132 -10.81 16.03 -37.54
C ASP A 132 -10.97 16.81 -36.22
N PRO A 133 -10.16 16.54 -35.18
CA PRO A 133 -10.22 17.24 -33.91
C PRO A 133 -9.62 18.67 -34.01
N GLY A 134 -9.14 19.08 -35.19
CA GLY A 134 -8.39 20.30 -35.37
C GLY A 134 -6.94 20.18 -34.86
N ILE A 135 -6.34 21.31 -34.48
CA ILE A 135 -4.96 21.33 -33.96
C ILE A 135 -4.95 20.80 -32.54
N VAL A 136 -4.41 19.59 -32.39
CA VAL A 136 -4.18 18.98 -31.08
C VAL A 136 -2.81 19.43 -30.57
N LEU A 137 -2.80 20.27 -29.53
CA LEU A 137 -1.58 20.71 -28.88
C LEU A 137 -1.02 19.62 -27.98
N ALA A 138 0.30 19.44 -28.02
CA ALA A 138 0.99 18.60 -27.06
C ALA A 138 0.79 19.17 -25.64
N ARG A 139 0.43 18.32 -24.68
CA ARG A 139 0.27 18.72 -23.30
C ARG A 139 1.13 17.86 -22.38
N ARG A 140 1.52 18.40 -21.25
CA ARG A 140 2.01 17.60 -20.12
C ARG A 140 0.84 16.90 -19.40
N LEU A 141 1.15 15.97 -18.55
CA LEU A 141 0.16 15.48 -17.58
C LEU A 141 -0.24 16.63 -16.64
N SER A 142 -1.49 16.67 -16.23
CA SER A 142 -1.91 17.50 -15.10
C SER A 142 -1.24 17.01 -13.82
N ASN A 143 -1.23 17.82 -12.77
CA ASN A 143 -0.66 17.43 -11.48
C ASN A 143 -1.32 16.14 -10.96
N ALA A 144 -2.64 16.05 -11.03
CA ALA A 144 -3.38 14.88 -10.63
C ALA A 144 -3.04 13.63 -11.49
N GLU A 145 -2.99 13.78 -12.82
CA GLU A 145 -2.60 12.70 -13.73
C GLU A 145 -1.17 12.20 -13.46
N TYR A 146 -0.25 13.13 -13.15
CA TYR A 146 1.12 12.74 -12.79
C TYR A 146 1.17 11.99 -11.45
N ASP A 147 0.48 12.47 -10.41
CA ASP A 147 0.41 11.79 -9.12
C ASP A 147 -0.21 10.39 -9.25
N TYR A 148 -1.30 10.24 -10.01
CA TYR A 148 -1.89 8.93 -10.31
C TYR A 148 -0.93 8.02 -11.08
N THR A 149 -0.21 8.56 -12.07
CA THR A 149 0.79 7.78 -12.82
C THR A 149 1.89 7.26 -11.90
N ILE A 150 2.41 8.11 -11.00
CA ILE A 150 3.43 7.69 -10.03
C ILE A 150 2.86 6.65 -9.06
N HIS A 151 1.63 6.85 -8.58
CA HIS A 151 0.97 5.85 -7.74
C HIS A 151 0.82 4.50 -8.46
N ASP A 152 0.38 4.49 -9.71
CA ASP A 152 0.18 3.25 -10.49
C ASP A 152 1.51 2.52 -10.77
N LEU A 153 2.59 3.28 -10.99
CA LEU A 153 3.93 2.74 -11.22
C LEU A 153 4.60 2.21 -9.95
N THR A 154 4.36 2.87 -8.81
CA THR A 154 5.07 2.58 -7.56
C THR A 154 4.25 1.78 -6.56
N GLY A 155 2.92 1.79 -6.68
CA GLY A 155 1.99 1.26 -5.69
C GLY A 155 1.91 2.10 -4.40
N VAL A 156 2.50 3.32 -4.40
CA VAL A 156 2.61 4.19 -3.22
C VAL A 156 2.08 5.59 -3.50
N ASP A 157 1.32 6.16 -2.59
CA ASP A 157 0.76 7.52 -2.69
C ASP A 157 1.82 8.58 -2.31
N ILE A 158 2.81 8.77 -3.19
CA ILE A 158 3.95 9.68 -2.97
C ILE A 158 3.54 11.15 -3.17
N ARG A 159 2.67 11.44 -4.14
CA ARG A 159 2.21 12.79 -4.53
C ARG A 159 3.35 13.78 -4.79
N PRO A 160 4.20 13.53 -5.78
CA PRO A 160 5.38 14.35 -6.03
C PRO A 160 5.07 15.75 -6.56
N THR A 161 3.80 16.03 -6.97
CA THR A 161 3.38 17.34 -7.47
C THR A 161 2.92 18.30 -6.38
N LYS A 162 3.03 17.95 -5.11
CA LYS A 162 2.57 18.76 -3.98
C LYS A 162 3.11 20.22 -4.00
N GLU A 163 4.32 20.40 -4.50
CA GLU A 163 4.96 21.72 -4.62
C GLU A 163 4.85 22.33 -6.03
N PHE A 164 4.00 21.78 -6.90
CA PHE A 164 3.76 22.33 -8.21
C PHE A 164 2.75 23.49 -8.14
N PRO A 165 2.81 24.44 -9.08
CA PRO A 165 1.73 25.41 -9.25
C PRO A 165 0.44 24.69 -9.64
N VAL A 166 -0.70 25.26 -9.24
CA VAL A 166 -2.01 24.74 -9.63
C VAL A 166 -2.15 24.78 -11.16
N ASP A 167 -2.71 23.72 -11.72
CA ASP A 167 -2.98 23.67 -13.16
C ASP A 167 -4.01 24.74 -13.54
N PRO A 168 -3.69 25.59 -14.52
CA PRO A 168 -4.65 26.60 -14.96
C PRO A 168 -5.77 25.98 -15.79
N ALA A 169 -6.97 26.49 -15.65
CA ALA A 169 -8.06 26.15 -16.55
C ALA A 169 -7.98 26.98 -17.83
N ASN A 170 -8.43 26.41 -18.96
CA ASN A 170 -8.65 27.16 -20.19
C ASN A 170 -9.91 28.06 -20.11
N GLN A 171 -10.19 28.83 -21.15
CA GLN A 171 -11.37 29.69 -21.18
C GLN A 171 -12.71 28.94 -21.03
N ALA A 172 -12.75 27.66 -21.38
CA ALA A 172 -13.93 26.81 -21.23
C ALA A 172 -14.00 26.10 -19.84
N GLY A 173 -13.05 26.37 -18.95
CA GLY A 173 -13.00 25.80 -17.60
C GLY A 173 -12.32 24.44 -17.49
N PHE A 174 -11.67 23.93 -18.55
CA PHE A 174 -10.95 22.67 -18.53
C PHE A 174 -9.46 22.87 -18.19
N ASP A 175 -8.98 22.13 -17.22
CA ASP A 175 -7.58 22.14 -16.73
C ASP A 175 -6.69 21.05 -17.37
N ASN A 176 -7.25 20.26 -18.28
CA ASN A 176 -6.56 19.14 -18.94
C ASN A 176 -6.35 19.37 -20.45
N SER A 177 -6.45 20.59 -20.93
CA SER A 177 -6.26 20.92 -22.35
C SER A 177 -4.80 21.21 -22.68
N GLY A 178 -4.43 21.07 -23.97
CA GLY A 178 -3.10 21.44 -24.45
C GLY A 178 -2.81 22.95 -24.36
N GLU A 179 -3.85 23.77 -24.29
CA GLU A 179 -3.73 25.23 -24.09
C GLU A 179 -3.31 25.59 -22.68
N SER A 180 -3.86 24.86 -21.67
CA SER A 180 -3.61 25.14 -20.26
C SER A 180 -2.36 24.42 -19.74
N LEU A 181 -2.04 23.22 -20.23
CA LEU A 181 -0.95 22.37 -19.75
C LEU A 181 0.35 22.53 -20.56
N ALA A 182 0.76 23.74 -20.82
CA ALA A 182 2.05 24.03 -21.46
C ALA A 182 3.23 23.75 -20.48
N MET A 183 4.38 23.38 -21.04
CA MET A 183 5.62 23.17 -20.29
C MET A 183 6.47 24.45 -20.28
N SER A 184 6.82 24.94 -19.11
CA SER A 184 7.77 26.04 -18.92
C SER A 184 9.12 25.52 -18.39
N PRO A 185 10.24 26.27 -18.58
CA PRO A 185 11.53 25.91 -18.01
C PRO A 185 11.49 25.77 -16.47
N ALA A 186 10.74 26.61 -15.78
CA ALA A 186 10.55 26.53 -14.33
C ALA A 186 9.82 25.24 -13.94
N LEU A 187 8.85 24.82 -14.72
CA LEU A 187 8.11 23.59 -14.49
C LEU A 187 8.97 22.34 -14.74
N VAL A 188 9.86 22.37 -15.76
CA VAL A 188 10.83 21.28 -15.97
C VAL A 188 11.69 21.07 -14.73
N LYS A 189 12.15 22.14 -14.08
CA LYS A 189 12.88 22.03 -12.81
C LYS A 189 12.03 21.34 -11.73
N LYS A 190 10.75 21.70 -11.61
CA LYS A 190 9.82 21.05 -10.67
C LYS A 190 9.65 19.56 -10.94
N TYR A 191 9.61 19.14 -12.20
CA TYR A 191 9.58 17.70 -12.55
C TYR A 191 10.88 16.98 -12.14
N LEU A 192 12.04 17.62 -12.26
CA LEU A 192 13.31 17.06 -11.78
C LEU A 192 13.32 16.93 -10.24
N ASP A 193 12.80 17.92 -9.54
CA ASP A 193 12.67 17.85 -8.07
C ASP A 193 11.65 16.75 -7.67
N ALA A 194 10.54 16.63 -8.38
CA ALA A 194 9.56 15.57 -8.19
C ALA A 194 10.16 14.17 -8.43
N ALA A 195 11.00 14.02 -9.45
CA ALA A 195 11.70 12.77 -9.72
C ALA A 195 12.65 12.39 -8.56
N ARG A 196 13.30 13.36 -7.91
CA ARG A 196 14.11 13.12 -6.70
C ARG A 196 13.24 12.65 -5.53
N VAL A 197 12.09 13.31 -5.33
CA VAL A 197 11.14 12.86 -4.30
C VAL A 197 10.73 11.41 -4.51
N VAL A 198 10.42 11.00 -5.76
CA VAL A 198 10.13 9.60 -6.08
C VAL A 198 11.33 8.70 -5.82
N ALA A 199 12.54 9.12 -6.21
CA ALA A 199 13.77 8.37 -6.01
C ALA A 199 14.10 8.16 -4.52
N ASP A 200 13.78 9.11 -3.65
CA ASP A 200 13.97 8.99 -2.20
C ASP A 200 13.13 7.88 -1.56
N HIS A 201 12.09 7.40 -2.26
CA HIS A 201 11.26 6.27 -1.83
C HIS A 201 11.76 4.90 -2.33
N ILE A 202 12.79 4.86 -3.17
CA ILE A 202 13.28 3.61 -3.77
C ILE A 202 13.98 2.75 -2.73
N LEU A 203 13.59 1.48 -2.72
CA LEU A 203 14.26 0.40 -2.00
C LEU A 203 14.77 -0.64 -2.97
N PHE A 204 15.96 -1.18 -2.68
CA PHE A 204 16.47 -2.35 -3.36
C PHE A 204 16.26 -3.57 -2.46
N LEU A 205 15.48 -4.53 -2.93
CA LEU A 205 15.12 -5.78 -2.27
C LEU A 205 15.67 -6.97 -3.06
N PRO A 206 15.70 -8.18 -2.50
CA PRO A 206 16.09 -9.38 -3.24
C PRO A 206 15.24 -9.62 -4.50
N SER A 207 13.99 -9.18 -4.49
CA SER A 207 13.05 -9.27 -5.62
C SER A 207 13.22 -8.16 -6.67
N GLY A 208 14.10 -7.17 -6.45
CA GLY A 208 14.31 -6.00 -7.30
C GLY A 208 13.95 -4.68 -6.63
N PHE A 209 13.60 -3.68 -7.45
CA PHE A 209 13.20 -2.38 -6.93
C PHE A 209 11.78 -2.41 -6.34
N SER A 210 11.63 -1.69 -5.23
CA SER A 210 10.35 -1.44 -4.57
C SER A 210 10.30 0.00 -4.09
N PHE A 211 9.14 0.45 -3.62
CA PHE A 211 8.96 1.81 -3.11
C PHE A 211 8.38 1.78 -1.70
N ALA A 212 8.98 2.54 -0.80
CA ALA A 212 8.47 2.70 0.56
C ALA A 212 7.39 3.81 0.61
N PRO A 213 6.44 3.75 1.56
CA PRO A 213 5.42 4.79 1.73
C PRO A 213 5.97 6.10 2.30
N TYR A 214 7.25 6.17 2.59
CA TYR A 214 7.98 7.33 3.09
C TYR A 214 9.41 7.35 2.54
N PRO A 215 10.09 8.50 2.53
CA PRO A 215 11.48 8.58 2.07
C PRO A 215 12.42 7.67 2.87
N VAL A 216 13.29 6.95 2.17
CA VAL A 216 14.26 5.98 2.74
C VAL A 216 15.69 6.39 2.39
N VAL A 217 16.02 7.61 2.72
CA VAL A 217 17.30 8.23 2.36
C VAL A 217 18.46 7.66 3.19
N THR A 218 18.22 7.40 4.47
CA THR A 218 19.24 6.89 5.40
C THR A 218 19.15 5.37 5.59
N ASP A 219 20.22 4.76 6.11
CA ASP A 219 20.19 3.34 6.49
C ASP A 219 19.16 3.05 7.58
N GLN A 220 18.95 4.01 8.50
CA GLN A 220 17.94 3.86 9.54
C GLN A 220 16.51 3.84 8.96
N ASP A 221 16.24 4.62 7.92
CA ASP A 221 14.93 4.63 7.26
C ASP A 221 14.68 3.28 6.57
N ARG A 222 15.70 2.72 5.92
CA ARG A 222 15.64 1.39 5.29
C ARG A 222 15.45 0.27 6.30
N ASP A 223 16.20 0.30 7.39
CA ASP A 223 16.05 -0.65 8.50
C ASP A 223 14.63 -0.58 9.07
N LYS A 224 14.13 0.64 9.32
CA LYS A 224 12.79 0.89 9.82
C LYS A 224 11.72 0.33 8.88
N TYR A 225 11.90 0.44 7.56
CA TYR A 225 10.98 -0.13 6.59
C TYR A 225 10.86 -1.65 6.74
N GLY A 226 11.99 -2.37 6.73
CA GLY A 226 12.00 -3.82 6.89
C GLY A 226 11.43 -4.27 8.24
N VAL A 227 11.85 -3.59 9.32
CA VAL A 227 11.37 -3.84 10.68
C VAL A 227 9.85 -3.64 10.80
N ASN A 228 9.32 -2.52 10.30
CA ASN A 228 7.89 -2.23 10.40
C ASN A 228 7.05 -3.29 9.68
N ARG A 229 7.47 -3.79 8.54
CA ARG A 229 6.75 -4.84 7.80
C ARG A 229 6.67 -6.15 8.60
N ILE A 230 7.72 -6.52 9.32
CA ILE A 230 7.73 -7.69 10.21
C ILE A 230 6.80 -7.44 11.40
N VAL A 231 6.91 -6.27 12.04
CA VAL A 231 6.05 -5.90 13.18
C VAL A 231 4.58 -5.86 12.78
N ASP A 232 4.26 -5.29 11.63
CA ASP A 232 2.89 -5.27 11.10
C ASP A 232 2.37 -6.67 10.77
N PHE A 233 3.26 -7.57 10.31
CA PHE A 233 2.91 -8.97 10.12
C PHE A 233 2.53 -9.61 11.46
N TYR A 234 3.34 -9.43 12.51
CA TYR A 234 3.04 -9.97 13.83
C TYR A 234 1.74 -9.43 14.42
N LYS A 235 1.50 -8.13 14.33
CA LYS A 235 0.31 -7.47 14.87
C LYS A 235 -1.00 -7.94 14.25
N ARG A 236 -0.95 -8.43 13.02
CA ARG A 236 -2.13 -8.97 12.34
C ARG A 236 -2.46 -10.40 12.74
N GLN A 237 -1.62 -11.07 13.54
CA GLN A 237 -1.88 -12.45 13.92
C GLN A 237 -2.91 -12.52 15.03
N PRO A 238 -3.87 -13.47 14.94
CA PRO A 238 -4.90 -13.64 15.95
C PRO A 238 -4.33 -14.43 17.15
N LEU A 239 -3.97 -13.75 18.22
CA LEU A 239 -3.30 -14.37 19.38
C LEU A 239 -4.09 -14.31 20.68
N ASP A 240 -5.32 -13.79 20.66
CA ASP A 240 -6.20 -13.84 21.84
C ASP A 240 -6.75 -15.26 22.05
N TYR A 241 -6.33 -15.91 23.11
CA TYR A 241 -6.79 -17.26 23.45
C TYR A 241 -8.32 -17.37 23.58
N SER A 242 -9.00 -16.31 24.02
CA SER A 242 -10.46 -16.33 24.17
C SER A 242 -11.19 -16.53 22.84
N ASP A 243 -10.62 -16.07 21.72
CA ASP A 243 -11.20 -16.27 20.39
C ASP A 243 -11.14 -17.76 19.99
N TYR A 244 -10.05 -18.44 20.34
CA TYR A 244 -9.90 -19.88 20.10
C TYR A 244 -10.87 -20.70 20.94
N PHE A 245 -11.11 -20.32 22.20
CA PHE A 245 -12.09 -21.01 23.05
C PHE A 245 -13.52 -20.81 22.54
N VAL A 246 -13.86 -19.61 22.07
CA VAL A 246 -15.17 -19.34 21.43
C VAL A 246 -15.31 -20.15 20.13
N ALA A 247 -14.28 -20.20 19.28
CA ALA A 247 -14.31 -20.99 18.05
C ALA A 247 -14.46 -22.50 18.34
N ALA A 248 -13.72 -23.01 19.33
CA ALA A 248 -13.84 -24.39 19.76
C ALA A 248 -15.24 -24.70 20.33
N TRP A 249 -15.84 -23.79 21.09
CA TRP A 249 -17.20 -23.90 21.60
C TRP A 249 -18.23 -23.95 20.48
N ARG A 250 -18.14 -23.09 19.48
CA ARG A 250 -19.00 -23.10 18.28
C ARG A 250 -18.95 -24.44 17.56
N TYR A 251 -17.76 -24.98 17.39
CA TYR A 251 -17.59 -26.29 16.79
C TYR A 251 -18.16 -27.40 17.66
N HIS A 252 -17.97 -27.34 18.98
CA HIS A 252 -18.53 -28.33 19.91
C HIS A 252 -20.04 -28.41 19.81
N TYR A 253 -20.71 -27.27 19.89
CA TYR A 253 -22.18 -27.15 19.88
C TYR A 253 -22.77 -26.89 18.49
N ARG A 254 -22.08 -27.29 17.43
CA ARG A 254 -22.51 -27.02 16.04
C ARG A 254 -23.87 -27.63 15.68
N ALA A 255 -24.24 -28.77 16.28
CA ALA A 255 -25.53 -29.42 16.08
C ALA A 255 -26.67 -28.61 16.72
N GLU A 256 -26.47 -28.19 17.96
CA GLU A 256 -27.40 -27.36 18.74
C GLU A 256 -27.58 -25.97 18.11
N LEU A 257 -26.52 -25.43 17.47
CA LEU A 257 -26.56 -24.19 16.72
C LEU A 257 -27.15 -24.32 15.30
N ARG A 258 -27.78 -25.49 15.00
CA ARG A 258 -28.33 -25.81 13.65
C ARG A 258 -27.31 -25.80 12.51
N ARG A 259 -26.04 -26.11 12.82
CA ARG A 259 -24.91 -26.11 11.87
C ARG A 259 -24.13 -27.44 11.88
N PRO A 260 -24.79 -28.61 11.76
CA PRO A 260 -24.19 -29.92 11.97
C PRO A 260 -23.03 -30.23 11.01
N ARG A 261 -22.96 -29.54 9.87
CA ARG A 261 -21.90 -29.73 8.84
C ARG A 261 -20.68 -28.83 9.07
N MET A 262 -20.72 -27.93 10.05
CA MET A 262 -19.59 -27.05 10.36
C MET A 262 -18.36 -27.88 10.70
N THR A 263 -17.24 -27.61 10.07
CA THR A 263 -15.93 -28.17 10.39
C THR A 263 -15.19 -27.29 11.40
N LEU A 264 -14.11 -27.80 11.99
CA LEU A 264 -13.26 -26.98 12.85
C LEU A 264 -12.56 -25.86 12.08
N ALA A 265 -12.27 -26.09 10.78
CA ALA A 265 -11.73 -25.07 9.89
C ALA A 265 -12.76 -23.95 9.61
N ASP A 266 -14.04 -24.28 9.46
CA ASP A 266 -15.11 -23.28 9.33
C ASP A 266 -15.22 -22.43 10.59
N ALA A 267 -15.14 -23.05 11.78
CA ALA A 267 -15.14 -22.33 13.05
C ALA A 267 -13.94 -21.39 13.19
N ALA A 268 -12.77 -21.81 12.73
CA ALA A 268 -11.57 -20.99 12.69
C ALA A 268 -11.73 -19.77 11.75
N ALA A 269 -12.25 -20.00 10.55
CA ALA A 269 -12.46 -18.94 9.55
C ALA A 269 -13.46 -17.88 10.04
N GLU A 270 -14.58 -18.30 10.67
CA GLU A 270 -15.56 -17.38 11.24
C GLU A 270 -15.02 -16.54 12.40
N ALA A 271 -14.26 -17.18 13.27
CA ALA A 271 -13.60 -16.48 14.38
C ALA A 271 -12.34 -15.70 13.94
N LYS A 272 -11.94 -15.84 12.68
CA LYS A 272 -10.69 -15.26 12.13
C LYS A 272 -9.45 -15.66 12.93
N VAL A 273 -9.41 -16.92 13.39
CA VAL A 273 -8.27 -17.49 14.11
C VAL A 273 -7.51 -18.50 13.25
N SER A 274 -6.32 -18.89 13.68
CA SER A 274 -5.52 -19.92 13.00
C SER A 274 -6.18 -21.29 13.11
N PRO A 275 -6.46 -21.99 12.02
CA PRO A 275 -6.96 -23.35 12.05
C PRO A 275 -5.93 -24.34 12.62
N THR A 276 -4.64 -24.12 12.35
CA THR A 276 -3.55 -24.94 12.89
C THR A 276 -3.51 -24.87 14.41
N TYR A 277 -3.57 -23.67 14.98
CA TYR A 277 -3.56 -23.51 16.43
C TYR A 277 -4.89 -23.94 17.08
N LEU A 278 -6.02 -23.64 16.42
CA LEU A 278 -7.33 -24.12 16.90
C LEU A 278 -7.39 -25.65 17.00
N ASN A 279 -6.81 -26.39 16.05
CA ASN A 279 -6.72 -27.85 16.12
C ASN A 279 -5.95 -28.31 17.35
N LYS A 280 -4.83 -27.65 17.70
CA LYS A 280 -4.04 -27.98 18.91
C LYS A 280 -4.83 -27.68 20.18
N VAL A 281 -5.50 -26.52 20.26
CA VAL A 281 -6.36 -26.13 21.39
C VAL A 281 -7.53 -27.10 21.53
N TRP A 282 -8.20 -27.45 20.44
CA TRP A 282 -9.30 -28.40 20.43
C TRP A 282 -8.85 -29.79 20.93
N ALA A 283 -7.72 -30.29 20.45
CA ALA A 283 -7.15 -31.56 20.88
C ALA A 283 -6.88 -31.55 22.39
N MET A 284 -6.34 -30.46 22.94
CA MET A 284 -6.13 -30.32 24.40
C MET A 284 -7.47 -30.31 25.18
N LEU A 285 -8.47 -29.53 24.69
CA LEU A 285 -9.76 -29.44 25.39
C LEU A 285 -10.52 -30.78 25.45
N THR A 286 -10.32 -31.62 24.44
CA THR A 286 -11.01 -32.93 24.32
C THR A 286 -10.16 -34.12 24.75
N ALA A 287 -8.90 -33.88 25.10
CA ALA A 287 -8.03 -34.95 25.62
C ALA A 287 -8.57 -35.57 26.92
N THR A 288 -8.31 -36.84 27.09
CA THR A 288 -8.64 -37.58 28.32
C THR A 288 -7.37 -37.81 29.14
N GLY A 289 -7.53 -38.02 30.46
CA GLY A 289 -6.42 -38.40 31.37
C GLY A 289 -5.73 -37.20 32.03
N GLU A 290 -6.20 -35.99 31.85
CA GLU A 290 -5.75 -34.84 32.63
C GLU A 290 -6.60 -34.75 33.89
N ASP A 291 -5.99 -35.05 35.04
CA ASP A 291 -6.65 -35.09 36.34
C ASP A 291 -6.13 -34.06 37.35
N VAL A 292 -4.96 -33.43 37.06
CA VAL A 292 -4.32 -32.41 37.88
C VAL A 292 -3.57 -31.38 37.03
N GLY A 293 -3.35 -30.21 37.60
CA GLY A 293 -2.55 -29.18 36.98
C GLY A 293 -3.32 -28.26 35.99
N PRO A 294 -2.61 -27.40 35.22
CA PRO A 294 -3.21 -26.35 34.45
C PRO A 294 -4.11 -26.84 33.31
N LEU A 295 -3.78 -27.97 32.67
CA LEU A 295 -4.60 -28.50 31.59
C LEU A 295 -5.92 -29.07 32.12
N ALA A 296 -5.88 -29.78 33.27
CA ALA A 296 -7.09 -30.25 33.95
C ALA A 296 -8.01 -29.07 34.36
N ALA A 297 -7.43 -28.00 34.90
CA ALA A 297 -8.17 -26.78 35.26
C ALA A 297 -8.80 -26.11 34.04
N LEU A 298 -8.09 -25.99 32.92
CA LEU A 298 -8.62 -25.46 31.67
C LEU A 298 -9.76 -26.34 31.12
N GLN A 299 -9.62 -27.64 31.14
CA GLN A 299 -10.67 -28.58 30.73
C GLN A 299 -11.92 -28.50 31.66
N ALA A 300 -11.72 -28.32 32.97
CA ALA A 300 -12.82 -28.11 33.89
C ALA A 300 -13.57 -26.81 33.59
N ARG A 301 -12.86 -25.71 33.40
CA ARG A 301 -13.46 -24.41 32.94
C ARG A 301 -14.16 -24.56 31.61
N TRP A 302 -13.58 -25.27 30.65
CA TRP A 302 -14.18 -25.56 29.35
C TRP A 302 -15.54 -26.24 29.48
N ARG A 303 -15.63 -27.29 30.34
CA ARG A 303 -16.89 -28.01 30.58
C ARG A 303 -17.94 -27.17 31.29
N SER A 304 -17.55 -26.12 32.01
CA SER A 304 -18.44 -25.19 32.69
C SER A 304 -18.89 -24.00 31.82
N LEU A 305 -18.48 -23.92 30.56
CA LEU A 305 -18.92 -22.88 29.67
C LEU A 305 -20.45 -22.93 29.48
N PRO A 306 -21.12 -21.74 29.31
CA PRO A 306 -22.54 -21.68 29.11
C PRO A 306 -23.00 -22.52 27.91
N LEU A 307 -24.13 -23.20 28.05
CA LEU A 307 -24.74 -23.99 26.96
C LEU A 307 -25.45 -23.10 25.97
N PRO A 308 -25.62 -23.54 24.71
CA PRO A 308 -26.43 -22.82 23.72
C PRO A 308 -27.87 -22.62 24.23
N SER A 309 -28.44 -21.46 23.95
CA SER A 309 -29.84 -21.16 24.25
C SER A 309 -30.55 -20.70 22.97
N ASP A 310 -31.72 -21.25 22.67
CA ASP A 310 -32.48 -20.93 21.45
C ASP A 310 -31.69 -20.98 20.14
N HIS A 311 -30.80 -21.98 20.05
CA HIS A 311 -29.89 -22.13 18.90
C HIS A 311 -28.87 -20.99 18.69
N LYS A 312 -28.59 -20.20 19.74
CA LYS A 312 -27.70 -19.04 19.73
C LYS A 312 -26.60 -19.17 20.76
N GLU A 313 -25.57 -18.40 20.56
CA GLU A 313 -24.49 -18.21 21.55
C GLU A 313 -25.04 -17.42 22.74
N PRO A 314 -24.80 -17.89 23.97
CA PRO A 314 -25.22 -17.16 25.17
C PRO A 314 -24.32 -15.96 25.42
N ASP A 315 -24.86 -14.85 25.93
CA ASP A 315 -24.12 -13.63 26.24
C ASP A 315 -22.94 -13.86 27.21
N GLY A 316 -23.05 -14.87 28.08
CA GLY A 316 -22.00 -15.25 29.02
C GLY A 316 -20.80 -16.01 28.42
N LEU A 317 -20.86 -16.44 27.14
CA LEU A 317 -19.79 -17.24 26.52
C LEU A 317 -18.48 -16.49 26.45
N ARG A 318 -18.50 -15.26 25.93
CA ARG A 318 -17.29 -14.44 25.76
C ARG A 318 -16.61 -14.12 27.09
N PRO A 319 -17.31 -13.64 28.13
CA PRO A 319 -16.73 -13.47 29.46
C PRO A 319 -16.12 -14.77 30.04
N ALA A 320 -16.76 -15.92 29.85
CA ALA A 320 -16.24 -17.19 30.33
C ALA A 320 -14.98 -17.64 29.55
N ALA A 321 -14.92 -17.41 28.24
CA ALA A 321 -13.72 -17.65 27.45
C ALA A 321 -12.56 -16.70 27.84
N VAL A 322 -12.87 -15.46 28.16
CA VAL A 322 -11.89 -14.50 28.73
C VAL A 322 -11.35 -15.00 30.09
N TRP A 323 -12.20 -15.53 30.96
CA TRP A 323 -11.75 -16.10 32.21
C TRP A 323 -10.78 -17.30 32.00
N MET A 324 -10.98 -18.14 30.96
CA MET A 324 -10.03 -19.20 30.59
C MET A 324 -8.70 -18.60 30.09
N ARG A 325 -8.75 -17.55 29.25
CA ARG A 325 -7.56 -16.82 28.81
C ARG A 325 -6.77 -16.27 30.01
N ASP A 326 -7.45 -15.64 30.96
CA ASP A 326 -6.85 -14.97 32.09
C ASP A 326 -6.11 -15.95 33.00
N LEU A 327 -6.61 -17.22 33.11
CA LEU A 327 -5.87 -18.30 33.77
C LEU A 327 -4.52 -18.55 33.10
N ILE A 328 -4.50 -18.64 31.75
CA ILE A 328 -3.26 -18.87 30.99
C ILE A 328 -2.30 -17.70 31.20
N VAL A 329 -2.79 -16.48 30.97
CA VAL A 329 -1.99 -15.24 31.05
C VAL A 329 -1.44 -15.03 32.47
N GLY A 330 -2.21 -15.37 33.52
CA GLY A 330 -1.76 -15.25 34.91
C GLY A 330 -0.77 -16.35 35.34
N LEU A 331 -0.93 -17.57 34.82
CA LEU A 331 -0.15 -18.72 35.27
C LEU A 331 1.14 -18.89 34.44
N ARG A 332 1.07 -18.73 33.11
CA ARG A 332 2.18 -19.02 32.21
C ARG A 332 3.48 -18.28 32.54
N PRO A 333 3.44 -16.98 32.87
CA PRO A 333 4.62 -16.25 33.28
C PRO A 333 5.34 -16.79 34.52
N ARG A 334 4.60 -17.37 35.46
CA ARG A 334 5.16 -17.85 36.73
C ARG A 334 6.01 -19.12 36.57
N VAL A 335 5.85 -19.82 35.45
CA VAL A 335 6.57 -21.04 35.08
C VAL A 335 7.47 -20.86 33.84
N ALA A 336 7.64 -19.64 33.39
CA ALA A 336 8.54 -19.31 32.27
C ALA A 336 10.00 -19.40 32.72
N MET A 337 10.88 -19.79 31.79
CA MET A 337 12.33 -19.76 32.01
C MET A 337 12.79 -18.33 32.34
N SER A 338 13.77 -18.21 33.25
CA SER A 338 14.42 -16.96 33.63
C SER A 338 15.94 -17.14 33.68
N PHE A 339 16.63 -16.17 33.08
CA PHE A 339 18.09 -16.15 33.04
C PHE A 339 18.64 -14.89 33.73
N ASP A 340 17.85 -14.22 34.58
CA ASP A 340 18.19 -12.91 35.16
C ASP A 340 19.31 -13.02 36.20
N ASN A 341 19.41 -14.14 36.89
CA ASN A 341 20.33 -14.33 38.02
C ASN A 341 21.58 -15.13 37.65
N LEU A 342 21.93 -15.26 36.38
CA LEU A 342 23.13 -16.00 36.02
C LEU A 342 24.39 -15.22 36.42
N PRO A 343 25.28 -15.81 37.26
CA PRO A 343 26.51 -15.17 37.62
C PRO A 343 27.47 -15.16 36.45
N ALA A 344 27.66 -13.99 35.83
CA ALA A 344 28.66 -13.78 34.79
C ALA A 344 29.89 -13.14 35.41
N ARG A 345 30.78 -13.96 36.00
CA ARG A 345 32.06 -13.47 36.56
C ARG A 345 32.89 -12.78 35.48
N GLY A 346 33.26 -11.52 35.72
CA GLY A 346 34.10 -10.75 34.80
C GLY A 346 33.38 -10.11 33.63
N ILE A 347 32.05 -10.27 33.49
CA ILE A 347 31.26 -9.65 32.46
C ILE A 347 30.23 -8.71 33.13
N ALA A 348 30.26 -7.45 32.75
CA ALA A 348 29.24 -6.52 33.24
C ALA A 348 27.83 -6.99 32.86
N SER A 349 26.87 -6.92 33.78
CA SER A 349 25.48 -7.39 33.56
C SER A 349 24.79 -6.75 32.36
N GLY A 350 25.28 -5.59 31.94
CA GLY A 350 24.81 -4.85 30.77
C GLY A 350 25.68 -5.02 29.51
N SER A 351 26.66 -5.95 29.53
CA SER A 351 27.45 -6.17 28.32
C SER A 351 26.54 -6.75 27.20
N GLN A 352 26.74 -6.28 26.00
CA GLN A 352 25.94 -6.70 24.84
C GLN A 352 25.97 -8.20 24.59
N SER A 353 27.13 -8.81 24.72
CA SER A 353 27.29 -10.25 24.52
C SER A 353 26.41 -11.04 25.47
N LEU A 354 26.33 -10.61 26.74
CA LEU A 354 25.47 -11.26 27.73
C LEU A 354 23.99 -11.01 27.45
N VAL A 355 23.63 -9.81 27.08
CA VAL A 355 22.24 -9.45 26.72
C VAL A 355 21.79 -10.29 25.52
N LEU A 356 22.58 -10.36 24.44
CA LEU A 356 22.26 -11.17 23.26
C LEU A 356 22.19 -12.66 23.58
N TRP A 357 23.08 -13.14 24.45
CA TRP A 357 23.02 -14.53 24.88
C TRP A 357 21.73 -14.82 25.66
N LYS A 358 21.37 -13.96 26.62
CA LYS A 358 20.10 -14.09 27.37
C LYS A 358 18.91 -14.05 26.43
N ASP A 359 18.91 -13.15 25.45
CA ASP A 359 17.85 -13.02 24.48
C ASP A 359 17.63 -14.29 23.66
N ARG A 360 18.73 -14.93 23.22
CA ARG A 360 18.67 -16.23 22.54
C ARG A 360 18.15 -17.32 23.47
N GLN A 361 18.59 -17.34 24.71
CA GLN A 361 18.08 -18.29 25.69
C GLN A 361 16.57 -18.12 25.92
N PHE A 362 16.08 -16.89 26.05
CA PHE A 362 14.64 -16.65 26.13
C PHE A 362 13.89 -17.14 24.89
N ALA A 363 14.39 -16.85 23.69
CA ALA A 363 13.77 -17.29 22.45
C ALA A 363 13.69 -18.82 22.32
N ASP A 364 14.75 -19.51 22.71
CA ASP A 364 14.83 -20.98 22.67
C ASP A 364 13.86 -21.66 23.68
N HIS A 365 13.48 -20.94 24.75
CA HIS A 365 12.71 -21.48 25.86
C HIS A 365 11.29 -20.93 25.97
N ARG A 366 10.75 -20.29 24.93
CA ARG A 366 9.38 -19.69 24.91
C ARG A 366 8.27 -20.70 25.19
N THR A 367 8.46 -21.96 24.85
CA THR A 367 7.52 -23.06 25.06
C THR A 367 7.96 -24.03 26.15
N THR A 368 8.96 -23.67 26.95
CA THR A 368 9.57 -24.56 27.92
C THR A 368 9.07 -24.29 29.33
N TYR A 369 8.82 -25.33 30.05
CA TYR A 369 8.50 -25.31 31.49
C TYR A 369 9.76 -25.13 32.34
N ARG A 370 9.69 -24.29 33.37
CA ARG A 370 10.82 -23.97 34.25
C ARG A 370 11.16 -25.08 35.26
N GLY A 371 10.22 -26.00 35.59
CA GLY A 371 10.43 -26.99 36.61
C GLY A 371 10.21 -26.52 38.05
N ASN A 372 9.35 -25.50 38.26
CA ASN A 372 9.12 -24.89 39.58
C ASN A 372 7.65 -24.89 40.04
N ALA A 373 6.76 -25.65 39.40
CA ALA A 373 5.34 -25.60 39.70
C ALA A 373 5.02 -26.05 41.14
N LEU A 374 5.83 -26.98 41.71
CA LEU A 374 5.71 -27.44 43.10
C LEU A 374 6.16 -26.37 44.12
N GLU A 375 6.79 -25.31 43.69
CA GLU A 375 7.28 -24.21 44.56
C GLU A 375 6.35 -22.98 44.48
N LEU A 376 5.33 -23.01 43.62
CA LEU A 376 4.44 -21.86 43.41
C LEU A 376 3.37 -21.80 44.50
N ASP A 377 3.16 -20.61 45.04
CA ASP A 377 1.94 -20.34 45.81
C ASP A 377 0.76 -20.13 44.84
N LEU A 378 -0.11 -21.15 44.77
CA LEU A 378 -1.34 -21.15 43.97
C LEU A 378 -2.59 -21.14 44.87
N SER A 379 -2.48 -20.78 46.14
CA SER A 379 -3.59 -20.69 47.08
C SER A 379 -4.72 -19.78 46.62
N ALA A 380 -4.39 -18.72 45.88
CA ALA A 380 -5.39 -17.83 45.27
C ALA A 380 -6.35 -18.54 44.29
N TYR A 381 -5.96 -19.69 43.75
CA TYR A 381 -6.79 -20.49 42.84
C TYR A 381 -7.59 -21.60 43.56
N ALA A 382 -7.41 -21.77 44.86
CA ALA A 382 -7.98 -22.91 45.65
C ALA A 382 -9.49 -23.03 45.50
N GLN A 383 -10.22 -21.91 45.44
CA GLN A 383 -11.67 -21.89 45.33
C GLN A 383 -12.18 -22.04 43.89
N THR A 384 -11.46 -21.48 42.92
CA THR A 384 -11.89 -21.44 41.53
C THR A 384 -11.36 -22.62 40.71
N ASP A 385 -10.18 -23.08 41.02
CA ASP A 385 -9.45 -24.10 40.27
C ASP A 385 -8.70 -25.06 41.20
N PRO A 386 -9.42 -25.88 41.97
CA PRO A 386 -8.80 -26.78 42.95
C PRO A 386 -7.82 -27.78 42.32
N LEU A 387 -7.95 -28.06 41.01
CA LEU A 387 -7.03 -28.93 40.27
C LEU A 387 -5.63 -28.31 40.08
N LEU A 388 -5.45 -27.02 40.35
CA LEU A 388 -4.15 -26.34 40.39
C LEU A 388 -3.41 -26.51 41.72
N LEU A 389 -4.04 -27.06 42.76
CA LEU A 389 -3.36 -27.27 44.03
C LEU A 389 -2.36 -28.44 43.92
N ILE A 390 -1.23 -28.25 44.60
CA ILE A 390 -0.15 -29.26 44.59
C ILE A 390 -0.64 -30.58 45.19
N PRO A 391 -0.55 -31.69 44.44
CA PRO A 391 -0.98 -33.00 44.97
C PRO A 391 -0.10 -33.51 46.10
N ASN A 392 -0.64 -34.37 46.91
CA ASN A 392 0.06 -34.92 48.09
C ASN A 392 0.90 -36.19 47.80
N THR A 393 0.66 -36.88 46.67
CA THR A 393 1.40 -38.10 46.30
C THR A 393 2.45 -37.82 45.22
N ASP A 394 3.57 -38.55 45.22
CA ASP A 394 4.65 -38.36 44.26
C ASP A 394 4.19 -38.66 42.83
N GLU A 395 3.35 -39.67 42.62
CA GLU A 395 2.80 -39.97 41.29
C GLU A 395 1.91 -38.84 40.77
N ALA A 396 1.06 -38.24 41.61
CA ALA A 396 0.24 -37.10 41.22
C ALA A 396 1.08 -35.83 41.00
N ARG A 397 2.16 -35.64 41.78
CA ARG A 397 3.12 -34.54 41.55
C ARG A 397 3.85 -34.68 40.20
N ALA A 398 4.24 -35.89 39.82
CA ALA A 398 4.84 -36.14 38.51
C ALA A 398 3.86 -35.84 37.37
N ARG A 399 2.55 -36.23 37.50
CA ARG A 399 1.51 -35.86 36.51
C ARG A 399 1.25 -34.37 36.49
N TYR A 400 1.28 -33.70 37.63
CA TYR A 400 1.12 -32.28 37.78
C TYR A 400 2.23 -31.53 37.03
N GLU A 401 3.49 -31.84 37.20
CA GLU A 401 4.60 -31.24 36.46
C GLU A 401 4.55 -31.56 34.95
N ALA A 402 4.15 -32.79 34.60
CA ALA A 402 3.94 -33.15 33.19
C ALA A 402 2.80 -32.34 32.55
N SER A 403 1.74 -32.02 33.32
CA SER A 403 0.68 -31.11 32.86
C SER A 403 1.21 -29.70 32.59
N PHE A 404 2.08 -29.15 33.46
CA PHE A 404 2.74 -27.85 33.21
C PHE A 404 3.67 -27.87 31.98
N THR A 405 4.37 -29.00 31.76
CA THR A 405 5.21 -29.15 30.58
C THR A 405 4.38 -29.08 29.30
N ARG A 406 3.26 -29.83 29.22
CA ARG A 406 2.35 -29.77 28.06
C ARG A 406 1.65 -28.41 27.93
N PHE A 407 1.29 -27.81 29.07
CA PHE A 407 0.72 -26.45 29.11
C PHE A 407 1.67 -25.42 28.51
N CYS A 408 2.95 -25.41 28.91
CA CYS A 408 3.93 -24.48 28.37
C CYS A 408 4.22 -24.71 26.87
N ALA A 409 4.19 -25.97 26.44
CA ALA A 409 4.39 -26.29 25.02
C ALA A 409 3.27 -25.77 24.13
N LEU A 410 2.03 -25.73 24.64
CA LEU A 410 0.86 -25.23 23.90
C LEU A 410 0.63 -23.72 24.08
N PHE A 411 0.89 -23.20 25.26
CA PHE A 411 0.71 -21.80 25.63
C PHE A 411 2.08 -21.17 25.95
N PRO A 412 2.76 -20.58 24.94
CA PRO A 412 4.05 -19.93 25.17
C PRO A 412 3.93 -18.71 26.10
N ASP A 413 5.04 -18.29 26.71
CA ASP A 413 5.05 -17.04 27.51
C ASP A 413 4.79 -15.82 26.63
N VAL A 414 5.32 -15.80 25.40
CA VAL A 414 4.96 -14.90 24.31
C VAL A 414 5.06 -15.63 22.98
N PHE A 415 4.27 -15.25 22.00
CA PHE A 415 4.32 -15.81 20.65
C PHE A 415 5.46 -15.22 19.81
N TYR A 416 5.75 -13.95 20.02
CA TYR A 416 6.83 -13.24 19.36
C TYR A 416 7.32 -12.07 20.24
N VAL A 417 8.50 -11.60 19.97
CA VAL A 417 9.03 -10.37 20.55
C VAL A 417 9.42 -9.42 19.42
N SER A 418 8.68 -8.32 19.29
CA SER A 418 8.94 -7.29 18.27
C SER A 418 9.84 -6.17 18.77
N GLU A 419 9.92 -5.99 20.10
CA GLU A 419 10.77 -5.01 20.72
C GLU A 419 11.31 -5.55 22.04
N ARG A 420 12.59 -5.31 22.30
CA ARG A 420 13.13 -5.40 23.65
C ARG A 420 13.43 -4.00 24.14
N GLY A 421 12.81 -3.63 25.23
CA GLY A 421 13.04 -2.39 25.93
C GLY A 421 14.52 -2.22 26.27
N ARG A 422 14.86 -0.99 26.59
CA ARG A 422 16.19 -0.67 27.07
C ARG A 422 16.58 -1.58 28.23
N MET A 423 17.84 -1.95 28.30
CA MET A 423 18.54 -2.81 29.22
C MET A 423 18.19 -2.69 30.74
N PHE A 424 17.36 -1.76 31.11
CA PHE A 424 16.98 -1.41 32.48
C PHE A 424 15.53 -1.80 32.85
N LEU A 425 14.77 -2.38 31.91
CA LEU A 425 13.42 -2.84 32.22
C LEU A 425 13.53 -4.25 32.83
N THR A 426 13.12 -4.35 34.07
CA THR A 426 13.20 -5.56 34.90
C THR A 426 12.19 -6.64 34.48
N ASN A 427 11.24 -6.31 33.61
CA ASN A 427 10.18 -7.23 33.22
C ASN A 427 10.14 -7.45 31.69
N PRO A 428 10.65 -8.59 31.18
CA PRO A 428 10.58 -8.92 29.74
C PRO A 428 9.15 -8.98 29.17
N ARG A 429 8.13 -9.02 30.01
CA ARG A 429 6.71 -9.12 29.64
C ARG A 429 6.06 -7.77 29.37
N GLU A 430 6.55 -6.69 30.03
CA GLU A 430 6.12 -5.34 29.72
C GLU A 430 6.56 -4.90 28.31
N ILE A 431 7.52 -5.62 27.75
CA ILE A 431 8.10 -5.39 26.43
C ILE A 431 7.22 -5.96 25.30
N ALA A 432 6.42 -6.96 25.61
CA ALA A 432 5.46 -7.55 24.67
C ALA A 432 4.17 -6.72 24.54
N SER A 433 4.01 -5.66 25.34
CA SER A 433 2.87 -4.76 25.21
C SER A 433 3.11 -3.78 24.06
N ASP A 434 2.14 -3.68 23.17
CA ASP A 434 2.13 -2.81 21.99
C ASP A 434 2.34 -1.31 22.24
N ALA A 435 2.42 -0.88 23.49
CA ALA A 435 2.39 0.52 23.88
C ALA A 435 3.70 1.27 23.62
N GLN A 436 4.83 0.60 23.40
CA GLN A 436 6.14 1.27 23.25
C GLN A 436 6.86 1.03 21.92
N GLY A 437 6.23 0.43 20.99
CA GLY A 437 6.35 0.34 19.56
C GLY A 437 7.67 0.20 18.87
N HIS A 438 7.90 -0.75 18.09
CA HIS A 438 8.54 -0.74 16.77
C HIS A 438 10.03 -0.99 16.66
N ARG A 439 10.70 -1.54 17.66
CA ARG A 439 12.08 -1.99 17.48
C ARG A 439 12.10 -3.50 17.54
N LEU A 440 12.37 -4.14 16.41
CA LEU A 440 12.81 -5.52 16.45
C LEU A 440 14.05 -5.63 17.32
N LEU A 441 14.09 -6.71 18.08
CA LEU A 441 15.20 -7.05 18.91
C LEU A 441 16.49 -6.54 18.36
N SER A 442 17.11 -5.74 19.17
CA SER A 442 18.43 -5.30 18.93
C SER A 442 18.65 -4.03 18.10
N ALA A 443 17.70 -3.13 17.95
CA ALA A 443 18.06 -1.82 17.43
C ALA A 443 19.13 -1.18 18.32
N GLY A 444 20.09 -0.51 17.81
CA GLY A 444 21.11 0.27 18.48
C GLY A 444 22.52 -0.27 18.36
N PHE A 445 22.72 -1.56 18.48
CA PHE A 445 24.03 -2.20 18.25
C PHE A 445 24.11 -2.99 16.94
N HIS A 446 23.20 -2.92 16.14
CA HIS A 446 22.61 -3.88 15.26
C HIS A 446 23.07 -3.69 13.86
N SER A 447 23.53 -2.52 13.51
CA SER A 447 24.32 -2.33 12.31
C SER A 447 25.54 -3.25 12.24
N GLN A 448 26.05 -3.72 13.39
CA GLN A 448 27.20 -4.59 13.47
C GLN A 448 26.87 -6.08 13.69
N MET A 449 25.72 -6.40 14.32
CA MET A 449 25.40 -7.76 14.76
C MET A 449 24.14 -8.35 14.15
N GLY A 450 23.40 -7.59 13.34
CA GLY A 450 22.15 -8.01 12.71
C GLY A 450 20.95 -8.02 13.64
N TYR A 451 19.81 -8.33 13.07
CA TYR A 451 18.55 -8.48 13.79
C TYR A 451 18.36 -9.95 14.22
N PHE A 452 17.71 -10.12 15.36
CA PHE A 452 17.50 -11.44 15.95
C PHE A 452 16.01 -11.79 15.95
N ARG A 453 15.68 -12.99 15.43
CA ARG A 453 14.32 -13.49 15.31
C ARG A 453 13.90 -14.18 16.59
N ASP A 454 12.78 -13.75 17.19
CA ASP A 454 12.18 -14.36 18.38
C ASP A 454 10.66 -14.51 18.17
N ASP A 455 10.28 -15.38 17.24
CA ASP A 455 8.90 -15.65 16.84
C ASP A 455 8.61 -17.14 16.64
N ARG A 456 9.48 -18.00 17.16
CA ARG A 456 9.37 -19.45 16.97
C ARG A 456 8.02 -20.02 17.39
N PRO A 457 7.41 -19.62 18.54
CA PRO A 457 6.08 -20.10 18.90
C PRO A 457 4.98 -19.66 17.93
N LEU A 458 5.04 -18.42 17.45
CA LEU A 458 4.12 -17.95 16.40
C LEU A 458 4.25 -18.81 15.16
N TYR A 459 5.48 -19.00 14.69
CA TYR A 459 5.80 -19.75 13.47
C TYR A 459 5.34 -21.22 13.54
N GLU A 460 5.66 -21.92 14.64
CA GLU A 460 5.38 -23.35 14.77
C GLU A 460 3.96 -23.69 15.21
N LEU A 461 3.32 -22.82 16.00
CA LEU A 461 2.01 -23.10 16.57
C LEU A 461 0.87 -22.50 15.78
N VAL A 462 1.05 -21.28 15.23
CA VAL A 462 -0.06 -20.47 14.72
C VAL A 462 -0.05 -20.35 13.20
N LEU A 463 1.11 -20.11 12.58
CA LEU A 463 1.17 -19.76 11.17
C LEU A 463 0.92 -20.94 10.24
N GLU A 464 0.10 -20.71 9.21
CA GLU A 464 -0.07 -21.61 8.08
C GLU A 464 1.18 -21.58 7.16
N PRO A 465 1.45 -22.63 6.36
CA PRO A 465 2.66 -22.71 5.52
C PRO A 465 2.85 -21.50 4.56
N THR A 466 1.77 -20.87 4.13
CA THR A 466 1.83 -19.65 3.29
C THR A 466 2.27 -18.44 4.08
N GLN A 467 1.79 -18.31 5.32
CA GLN A 467 2.18 -17.24 6.24
C GLN A 467 3.62 -17.41 6.74
N GLN A 468 4.05 -18.66 6.97
CA GLN A 468 5.44 -18.97 7.31
C GLN A 468 6.39 -18.50 6.21
N ARG A 469 6.11 -18.83 4.94
CA ARG A 469 6.90 -18.34 3.80
C ARG A 469 6.91 -16.83 3.71
N GLN A 470 5.75 -16.18 3.87
CA GLN A 470 5.66 -14.72 3.87
C GLN A 470 6.54 -14.09 4.96
N LEU A 471 6.51 -14.64 6.17
CA LEU A 471 7.34 -14.16 7.28
C LEU A 471 8.83 -14.39 7.02
N ASP A 472 9.19 -15.55 6.47
CA ASP A 472 10.58 -15.86 6.11
C ASP A 472 11.12 -14.91 5.04
N ASP A 473 10.29 -14.55 4.06
CA ASP A 473 10.68 -13.60 3.01
C ASP A 473 10.87 -12.19 3.58
N LEU A 474 10.02 -11.76 4.53
CA LEU A 474 10.21 -10.49 5.24
C LEU A 474 11.54 -10.46 6.02
N TRP A 475 11.91 -11.55 6.67
CA TRP A 475 13.18 -11.65 7.39
C TRP A 475 14.39 -11.68 6.44
N LYS A 476 14.28 -12.35 5.27
CA LYS A 476 15.32 -12.32 4.22
C LYS A 476 15.47 -10.91 3.64
N GLU A 477 14.38 -10.20 3.42
CA GLU A 477 14.41 -8.81 2.97
C GLU A 477 15.12 -7.91 3.99
N LEU A 478 14.80 -8.04 5.28
CA LEU A 478 15.48 -7.29 6.33
C LEU A 478 16.96 -7.61 6.39
N ASP A 479 17.35 -8.88 6.33
CA ASP A 479 18.76 -9.31 6.30
C ASP A 479 19.50 -8.71 5.10
N PHE A 480 18.89 -8.75 3.92
CA PHE A 480 19.45 -8.15 2.70
C PHE A 480 19.65 -6.63 2.84
N ILE A 481 18.65 -5.90 3.35
CA ILE A 481 18.72 -4.45 3.53
C ILE A 481 19.82 -4.06 4.54
N THR A 482 19.96 -4.87 5.59
CA THR A 482 20.85 -4.56 6.72
C THR A 482 22.25 -5.18 6.60
N HIS A 483 22.48 -5.99 5.58
CA HIS A 483 23.74 -6.72 5.42
C HIS A 483 24.95 -5.78 5.27
N ALA A 484 26.02 -6.05 6.03
CA ALA A 484 27.20 -5.21 6.11
C ALA A 484 27.88 -4.87 4.76
N PRO A 485 28.02 -5.79 3.78
CA PRO A 485 28.61 -5.47 2.49
C PRO A 485 27.83 -4.42 1.69
N VAL A 486 26.49 -4.47 1.74
CA VAL A 486 25.64 -3.49 1.05
C VAL A 486 25.79 -2.11 1.69
N ARG A 487 25.91 -2.04 3.01
CA ARG A 487 26.17 -0.79 3.75
C ARG A 487 27.53 -0.21 3.45
N GLN A 488 28.58 -1.05 3.44
CA GLN A 488 29.93 -0.63 3.10
C GLN A 488 30.02 -0.09 1.68
N PHE A 489 29.38 -0.75 0.72
CA PHE A 489 29.37 -0.30 -0.67
C PHE A 489 28.76 1.10 -0.84
N LYS A 490 27.70 1.41 -0.10
CA LYS A 490 27.05 2.72 -0.12
C LYS A 490 27.86 3.84 0.54
N GLN A 491 28.77 3.52 1.43
CA GLN A 491 29.66 4.50 2.05
C GLN A 491 30.79 4.96 1.11
N PHE A 492 31.02 4.25 0.02
CA PHE A 492 32.01 4.59 -0.99
C PHE A 492 31.42 5.27 -2.24
N ILE A 493 30.10 5.41 -2.34
CA ILE A 493 29.39 6.13 -3.39
C ILE A 493 28.83 7.45 -2.83
#